data_5ea20a083d804aca742f14ac7b4a78cc
#
_entry.id   5ea20a083d804aca742f14ac7b4a78cc
#
_cell.length_a   1.000
_cell.length_b   1.000
_cell.length_c   1.000
_cell.angle_alpha   90.00
_cell.angle_beta   90.00
_cell.angle_gamma   90.00
#
_symmetry.space_group_name_H-M   'P 1'
#
loop_
_entity.id
_entity.type
_entity.pdbx_description
1 polymer ?
#
loop_
_entity_poly.entity_id
_entity_poly.type
_entity_poly.pdbx_seq_one_letter_code
_entity_poly.pdbx_strand_id
1 'polypeptide(L)'
;QDDVMFDWNTTPQQMHVRSFYLDETEVTNSEYLLFLQVTKDVFPPEEEKYKNIYNSLLPDTLVWRSSLGNTELLSESYLRHPAYSDYPVVGVSWIQAVQYCKWRTSAVNLKRLIDKGVLSNVLENDTIRNFFDTDLYLENPYKLFDGDSTVYKRGLPDNKVRKKGAPRPEKGAFTGRQVTSLDGILSQKFRLPTEVEWEY
;
A
#
# COMPACT_ATOMS: atom_id res chain seq x y z
N GLN A 1 12.20 27.43 19.28
CA GLN A 1 12.67 26.73 18.07
C GLN A 1 13.48 27.75 17.29
N ASP A 2 14.77 27.50 17.13
CA ASP A 2 15.63 28.43 16.43
C ASP A 2 15.37 28.31 14.92
N ASP A 3 15.08 29.41 14.27
CA ASP A 3 14.94 29.48 12.83
C ASP A 3 16.31 29.18 12.19
N VAL A 4 16.51 27.95 11.75
CA VAL A 4 17.78 27.42 11.23
C VAL A 4 18.25 28.16 9.98
N MET A 5 17.34 28.75 9.25
CA MET A 5 17.62 29.51 8.01
C MET A 5 17.81 30.99 8.23
N PHE A 6 17.54 31.52 9.43
CA PHE A 6 17.55 32.95 9.75
C PHE A 6 16.67 33.83 8.84
N ASP A 7 15.66 33.22 8.24
CA ASP A 7 14.79 33.92 7.28
C ASP A 7 13.75 34.83 7.93
N TRP A 8 13.57 34.76 9.25
CA TRP A 8 12.65 35.57 10.08
C TRP A 8 11.20 35.61 9.59
N ASN A 9 10.82 34.72 8.67
CA ASN A 9 9.47 34.62 8.07
C ASN A 9 8.62 33.53 8.71
N THR A 10 9.18 32.71 9.60
CA THR A 10 8.47 31.72 10.38
C THR A 10 8.10 32.28 11.74
N THR A 11 6.84 32.62 11.93
CA THR A 11 6.31 32.97 13.26
C THR A 11 5.93 31.69 13.99
N PRO A 12 6.33 31.50 15.27
CA PRO A 12 5.91 30.37 16.06
C PRO A 12 4.37 30.30 16.12
N GLN A 13 3.80 29.20 15.68
CA GLN A 13 2.36 28.94 15.70
C GLN A 13 2.06 27.76 16.63
N GLN A 14 1.03 27.90 17.45
CA GLN A 14 0.52 26.79 18.24
C GLN A 14 -0.44 25.97 17.39
N MET A 15 -0.07 24.71 17.10
CA MET A 15 -0.90 23.80 16.33
C MET A 15 -1.30 22.60 17.17
N HIS A 16 -2.51 22.07 16.92
CA HIS A 16 -2.99 20.87 17.57
C HIS A 16 -2.74 19.67 16.67
N VAL A 17 -1.88 18.76 17.11
CA VAL A 17 -1.60 17.50 16.44
C VAL A 17 -2.38 16.39 17.13
N ARG A 18 -3.20 15.63 16.37
CA ARG A 18 -3.89 14.44 16.89
C ARG A 18 -2.90 13.30 17.01
N SER A 19 -3.19 12.34 17.89
CA SER A 19 -2.41 11.10 17.96
C SER A 19 -2.36 10.40 16.61
N PHE A 20 -1.18 9.99 16.19
CA PHE A 20 -0.91 9.27 14.94
C PHE A 20 0.13 8.18 15.16
N TYR A 21 0.22 7.27 14.23
CA TYR A 21 1.28 6.27 14.19
C TYR A 21 2.30 6.67 13.12
N LEU A 22 3.56 6.62 13.47
CA LEU A 22 4.68 6.83 12.56
C LEU A 22 5.52 5.55 12.56
N ASP A 23 6.03 5.17 11.39
CA ASP A 23 7.00 4.08 11.33
C ASP A 23 8.29 4.53 12.04
N GLU A 24 8.94 3.62 12.74
CA GLU A 24 10.17 3.89 13.49
C GLU A 24 11.35 4.19 12.56
N THR A 25 11.32 3.62 11.36
CA THR A 25 12.36 3.76 10.34
C THR A 25 11.75 4.22 9.01
N GLU A 26 12.59 4.79 8.18
CA GLU A 26 12.26 5.09 6.79
C GLU A 26 11.99 3.81 6.00
N VAL A 27 11.27 3.93 4.88
CA VAL A 27 11.03 2.82 3.97
C VAL A 27 12.35 2.31 3.40
N THR A 28 12.61 1.02 3.55
CA THR A 28 13.85 0.39 3.12
C THR A 28 13.87 0.06 1.63
N ASN A 29 15.08 -0.16 1.07
CA ASN A 29 15.25 -0.63 -0.29
C ASN A 29 14.53 -1.97 -0.53
N SER A 30 14.59 -2.90 0.43
CA SER A 30 13.92 -4.20 0.32
C SER A 30 12.40 -4.08 0.26
N GLU A 31 11.81 -3.21 1.07
CA GLU A 31 10.36 -2.96 1.05
C GLU A 31 9.90 -2.31 -0.25
N TYR A 32 10.68 -1.35 -0.75
CA TYR A 32 10.35 -0.69 -2.01
C TYR A 32 10.54 -1.64 -3.21
N LEU A 33 11.57 -2.50 -3.20
CA LEU A 33 11.74 -3.55 -4.20
C LEU A 33 10.60 -4.56 -4.20
N LEU A 34 10.06 -4.92 -3.04
CA LEU A 34 8.87 -5.76 -2.95
C LEU A 34 7.66 -5.10 -3.63
N PHE A 35 7.45 -3.81 -3.39
CA PHE A 35 6.41 -3.04 -4.10
C PHE A 35 6.60 -3.08 -5.61
N LEU A 36 7.81 -2.86 -6.11
CA LEU A 36 8.12 -2.93 -7.54
C LEU A 36 7.89 -4.34 -8.10
N GLN A 37 8.28 -5.39 -7.36
CA GLN A 37 8.08 -6.78 -7.79
C GLN A 37 6.59 -7.10 -7.92
N VAL A 38 5.79 -6.80 -6.90
CA VAL A 38 4.34 -7.03 -6.94
C VAL A 38 3.69 -6.25 -8.08
N THR A 39 4.11 -5.01 -8.29
CA THR A 39 3.60 -4.20 -9.40
C THR A 39 3.96 -4.81 -10.75
N LYS A 40 5.18 -5.34 -10.89
CA LYS A 40 5.62 -6.03 -12.11
C LYS A 40 4.81 -7.30 -12.38
N ASP A 41 4.48 -8.06 -11.35
CA ASP A 41 3.71 -9.30 -11.48
C ASP A 41 2.25 -9.02 -11.91
N VAL A 42 1.68 -7.92 -11.44
CA VAL A 42 0.31 -7.50 -11.78
C VAL A 42 0.24 -6.76 -13.12
N PHE A 43 1.23 -5.92 -13.41
CA PHE A 43 1.35 -5.11 -14.61
C PHE A 43 2.66 -5.42 -15.33
N PRO A 44 2.75 -6.54 -16.05
CA PRO A 44 3.99 -6.94 -16.72
C PRO A 44 4.47 -5.87 -17.69
N PRO A 45 5.69 -5.34 -17.53
CA PRO A 45 6.22 -4.28 -18.38
C PRO A 45 6.52 -4.74 -19.82
N GLU A 46 6.49 -6.04 -20.06
CA GLU A 46 6.58 -6.66 -21.38
C GLU A 46 5.34 -6.35 -22.24
N GLU A 47 4.19 -6.09 -21.61
CA GLU A 47 2.99 -5.61 -22.31
C GLU A 47 3.07 -4.08 -22.49
N GLU A 48 3.01 -3.60 -23.71
CA GLU A 48 3.17 -2.17 -24.07
C GLU A 48 2.25 -1.25 -23.26
N LYS A 49 1.02 -1.70 -22.97
CA LYS A 49 0.03 -0.93 -22.16
C LYS A 49 0.46 -0.70 -20.70
N TYR A 50 1.34 -1.55 -20.15
CA TYR A 50 1.76 -1.48 -18.74
C TYR A 50 3.19 -0.99 -18.54
N LYS A 51 3.98 -0.90 -19.58
CA LYS A 51 5.38 -0.49 -19.56
C LYS A 51 5.61 0.82 -18.81
N ASN A 52 4.76 1.80 -19.05
CA ASN A 52 4.88 3.11 -18.42
C ASN A 52 4.55 3.07 -16.92
N ILE A 53 3.70 2.14 -16.46
CA ILE A 53 3.34 2.01 -15.04
C ILE A 53 4.59 1.64 -14.25
N TYR A 54 5.23 0.53 -14.61
CA TYR A 54 6.43 0.06 -13.92
C TYR A 54 7.58 1.07 -13.98
N ASN A 55 7.85 1.62 -15.16
CA ASN A 55 8.94 2.58 -15.35
C ASN A 55 8.76 3.86 -14.54
N SER A 56 7.51 4.32 -14.37
CA SER A 56 7.21 5.53 -13.58
C SER A 56 7.43 5.34 -12.07
N LEU A 57 7.53 4.09 -11.59
CA LEU A 57 7.74 3.76 -10.19
C LEU A 57 9.22 3.51 -9.84
N LEU A 58 10.08 3.39 -10.83
CA LEU A 58 11.51 3.19 -10.58
C LEU A 58 12.14 4.43 -9.95
N PRO A 59 12.88 4.27 -8.83
CA PRO A 59 13.63 5.36 -8.25
C PRO A 59 14.69 5.92 -9.20
N ASP A 60 14.95 7.20 -9.11
CA ASP A 60 16.06 7.83 -9.84
C ASP A 60 17.39 7.47 -9.17
N THR A 61 18.14 6.56 -9.75
CA THR A 61 19.45 6.15 -9.25
C THR A 61 20.55 7.18 -9.53
N LEU A 62 20.28 8.16 -10.41
CA LEU A 62 21.26 9.20 -10.75
C LEU A 62 21.46 10.23 -9.64
N VAL A 63 20.60 10.24 -8.62
CA VAL A 63 20.76 11.08 -7.42
C VAL A 63 22.11 10.88 -6.72
N TRP A 64 22.75 9.72 -6.93
CA TRP A 64 24.06 9.40 -6.39
C TRP A 64 25.22 10.00 -7.22
N ARG A 65 24.96 10.48 -8.44
CA ARG A 65 26.01 11.07 -9.27
C ARG A 65 26.41 12.44 -8.72
N SER A 66 27.67 12.54 -8.32
CA SER A 66 28.28 13.79 -7.87
C SER A 66 29.45 14.12 -8.78
N SER A 67 29.57 15.42 -9.15
CA SER A 67 30.72 15.94 -9.91
C SER A 67 32.03 15.93 -9.11
N LEU A 68 31.94 15.80 -7.77
CA LEU A 68 33.08 15.88 -6.86
C LEU A 68 33.46 14.55 -6.21
N GLY A 69 32.69 13.47 -6.44
CA GLY A 69 32.91 12.19 -5.78
C GLY A 69 32.77 10.99 -6.73
N ASN A 70 33.52 9.93 -6.46
CA ASN A 70 33.40 8.66 -7.20
C ASN A 70 32.25 7.84 -6.59
N THR A 71 31.00 8.24 -6.86
CA THR A 71 29.78 7.60 -6.36
C THR A 71 29.04 6.77 -7.41
N GLU A 72 29.69 6.51 -8.56
CA GLU A 72 29.13 5.71 -9.66
C GLU A 72 28.66 4.33 -9.19
N LEU A 73 29.43 3.69 -8.31
CA LEU A 73 29.10 2.38 -7.75
C LEU A 73 27.76 2.39 -7.00
N LEU A 74 27.43 3.48 -6.28
CA LEU A 74 26.16 3.62 -5.58
C LEU A 74 24.99 3.78 -6.56
N SER A 75 25.20 4.50 -7.68
CA SER A 75 24.17 4.65 -8.71
C SER A 75 23.73 3.30 -9.28
N GLU A 76 24.65 2.34 -9.38
CA GLU A 76 24.35 1.02 -9.94
C GLU A 76 23.85 0.02 -8.89
N SER A 77 24.39 0.07 -7.68
CA SER A 77 24.23 -1.02 -6.71
C SER A 77 23.33 -0.68 -5.52
N TYR A 78 23.18 0.58 -5.13
CA TYR A 78 22.52 0.94 -3.87
C TYR A 78 21.11 0.35 -3.70
N LEU A 79 20.28 0.43 -4.72
CA LEU A 79 18.90 -0.07 -4.64
C LEU A 79 18.83 -1.60 -4.55
N ARG A 80 19.77 -2.32 -5.18
CA ARG A 80 19.62 -3.78 -5.41
C ARG A 80 20.62 -4.65 -4.68
N HIS A 81 21.69 -4.06 -4.17
CA HIS A 81 22.72 -4.86 -3.50
C HIS A 81 22.29 -5.25 -2.09
N PRO A 82 22.43 -6.54 -1.69
CA PRO A 82 21.96 -7.03 -0.39
C PRO A 82 22.49 -6.26 0.83
N ALA A 83 23.71 -5.70 0.74
CA ALA A 83 24.31 -4.91 1.82
C ALA A 83 23.51 -3.64 2.15
N TYR A 84 22.68 -3.15 1.23
CA TYR A 84 21.87 -1.95 1.41
C TYR A 84 20.37 -2.27 1.53
N SER A 85 19.97 -3.53 1.71
CA SER A 85 18.58 -3.95 1.79
C SER A 85 17.78 -3.21 2.85
N ASP A 86 18.38 -3.00 4.01
CA ASP A 86 17.76 -2.36 5.17
C ASP A 86 18.06 -0.85 5.26
N TYR A 87 18.72 -0.30 4.23
CA TYR A 87 18.96 1.14 4.11
C TYR A 87 17.75 1.83 3.46
N PRO A 88 17.53 3.13 3.75
CA PRO A 88 16.40 3.87 3.22
C PRO A 88 16.44 3.94 1.69
N VAL A 89 15.28 3.82 1.06
CA VAL A 89 15.17 4.02 -0.39
C VAL A 89 15.41 5.50 -0.75
N VAL A 90 16.22 5.73 -1.76
CA VAL A 90 16.63 7.07 -2.22
C VAL A 90 16.25 7.25 -3.69
N GLY A 91 16.04 8.52 -4.10
CA GLY A 91 15.64 8.86 -5.47
C GLY A 91 14.16 8.64 -5.75
N VAL A 92 13.33 8.61 -4.72
CA VAL A 92 11.87 8.45 -4.83
C VAL A 92 11.21 9.82 -4.85
N SER A 93 10.39 10.09 -5.85
CA SER A 93 9.57 11.30 -5.93
C SER A 93 8.37 11.23 -4.96
N TRP A 94 7.79 12.38 -4.66
CA TRP A 94 6.57 12.44 -3.83
C TRP A 94 5.42 11.59 -4.38
N ILE A 95 5.22 11.58 -5.69
CA ILE A 95 4.18 10.78 -6.34
C ILE A 95 4.43 9.29 -6.13
N GLN A 96 5.67 8.84 -6.30
CA GLN A 96 6.07 7.44 -6.08
C GLN A 96 5.87 7.04 -4.61
N ALA A 97 6.25 7.89 -3.66
CA ALA A 97 6.03 7.67 -2.24
C ALA A 97 4.53 7.55 -1.89
N VAL A 98 3.67 8.38 -2.47
CA VAL A 98 2.21 8.29 -2.30
C VAL A 98 1.65 6.97 -2.89
N GLN A 99 2.15 6.53 -4.05
CA GLN A 99 1.73 5.24 -4.63
C GLN A 99 2.18 4.06 -3.76
N TYR A 100 3.39 4.11 -3.21
CA TYR A 100 3.84 3.12 -2.24
C TYR A 100 2.92 3.05 -1.01
N CYS A 101 2.55 4.20 -0.42
CA CYS A 101 1.62 4.25 0.72
C CYS A 101 0.24 3.64 0.39
N LYS A 102 -0.29 3.88 -0.80
CA LYS A 102 -1.55 3.27 -1.26
C LYS A 102 -1.41 1.75 -1.39
N TRP A 103 -0.35 1.29 -2.05
CA TRP A 103 -0.06 -0.13 -2.18
C TRP A 103 0.09 -0.80 -0.81
N ARG A 104 0.87 -0.22 0.10
CA ARG A 104 1.06 -0.74 1.47
C ARG A 104 -0.26 -0.84 2.22
N THR A 105 -1.13 0.17 2.10
CA THR A 105 -2.49 0.13 2.67
C THR A 105 -3.26 -1.07 2.16
N SER A 106 -3.25 -1.28 0.85
CA SER A 106 -3.98 -2.37 0.21
C SER A 106 -3.40 -3.74 0.57
N ALA A 107 -2.07 -3.88 0.60
CA ALA A 107 -1.40 -5.12 0.98
C ALA A 107 -1.69 -5.54 2.43
N VAL A 108 -1.64 -4.58 3.38
CA VAL A 108 -1.98 -4.83 4.79
C VAL A 108 -3.45 -5.22 4.94
N ASN A 109 -4.36 -4.54 4.25
CA ASN A 109 -5.79 -4.81 4.32
C ASN A 109 -6.14 -6.15 3.68
N LEU A 110 -5.53 -6.50 2.56
CA LEU A 110 -5.68 -7.82 1.94
C LEU A 110 -5.29 -8.93 2.93
N LYS A 111 -4.11 -8.80 3.55
CA LYS A 111 -3.67 -9.77 4.55
C LYS A 111 -4.65 -9.90 5.72
N ARG A 112 -5.14 -8.79 6.26
CA ARG A 112 -6.12 -8.80 7.36
C ARG A 112 -7.43 -9.47 6.96
N LEU A 113 -7.92 -9.25 5.74
CA LEU A 113 -9.14 -9.89 5.22
C LEU A 113 -8.95 -11.41 5.04
N ILE A 114 -7.76 -11.84 4.61
CA ILE A 114 -7.40 -13.26 4.50
C ILE A 114 -7.31 -13.88 5.90
N ASP A 115 -6.60 -13.26 6.84
CA ASP A 115 -6.42 -13.76 8.20
C ASP A 115 -7.75 -13.88 8.95
N LYS A 116 -8.72 -13.00 8.65
CA LYS A 116 -10.10 -13.08 9.16
C LYS A 116 -11.00 -14.07 8.39
N GLY A 117 -10.50 -14.70 7.34
CA GLY A 117 -11.24 -15.65 6.53
C GLY A 117 -12.37 -15.05 5.69
N VAL A 118 -12.32 -13.73 5.46
CA VAL A 118 -13.25 -13.02 4.57
C VAL A 118 -12.91 -13.26 3.11
N LEU A 119 -11.61 -13.25 2.79
CA LEU A 119 -11.08 -13.60 1.47
C LEU A 119 -10.29 -14.90 1.55
N SER A 120 -10.25 -15.65 0.44
CA SER A 120 -9.28 -16.72 0.27
C SER A 120 -7.89 -16.13 -0.01
N ASN A 121 -6.83 -16.94 0.19
CA ASN A 121 -5.48 -16.49 -0.15
C ASN A 121 -5.37 -16.35 -1.67
N VAL A 122 -5.51 -15.11 -2.13
CA VAL A 122 -5.48 -14.74 -3.56
C VAL A 122 -4.09 -14.97 -4.16
N LEU A 123 -3.04 -14.90 -3.32
CA LEU A 123 -1.65 -15.05 -3.76
C LEU A 123 -1.28 -16.48 -4.13
N GLU A 124 -2.03 -17.48 -3.65
CA GLU A 124 -1.84 -18.89 -3.99
C GLU A 124 -2.53 -19.30 -5.31
N ASN A 125 -3.40 -18.46 -5.84
CA ASN A 125 -4.09 -18.70 -7.11
C ASN A 125 -3.37 -17.96 -8.25
N ASP A 126 -2.55 -18.65 -9.02
CA ASP A 126 -1.85 -18.13 -10.21
C ASP A 126 -2.77 -17.50 -11.26
N THR A 127 -4.07 -17.74 -11.16
CA THR A 127 -5.08 -17.24 -12.10
C THR A 127 -5.60 -15.83 -11.77
N ILE A 128 -5.42 -15.36 -10.54
CA ILE A 128 -5.97 -14.04 -10.12
C ILE A 128 -4.83 -13.05 -9.97
N ARG A 129 -4.37 -12.49 -11.07
CA ARG A 129 -3.41 -11.37 -11.14
C ARG A 129 -4.07 -10.02 -10.86
N ASN A 130 -5.06 -10.00 -9.98
CA ASN A 130 -5.76 -8.75 -9.68
C ASN A 130 -5.05 -8.02 -8.54
N PHE A 131 -4.66 -6.79 -8.83
CA PHE A 131 -4.13 -5.88 -7.82
C PHE A 131 -5.24 -5.53 -6.83
N PHE A 132 -5.10 -5.96 -5.58
CA PHE A 132 -6.07 -5.61 -4.55
C PHE A 132 -5.98 -4.12 -4.22
N ASP A 133 -7.08 -3.42 -4.36
CA ASP A 133 -7.23 -2.03 -3.97
C ASP A 133 -8.31 -1.91 -2.89
N THR A 134 -7.96 -1.30 -1.75
CA THR A 134 -8.87 -1.18 -0.60
C THR A 134 -10.08 -0.30 -0.92
N ASP A 135 -9.90 0.77 -1.67
CA ASP A 135 -10.99 1.69 -2.00
C ASP A 135 -11.96 1.03 -2.96
N LEU A 136 -11.45 0.32 -3.97
CA LEU A 136 -12.26 -0.45 -4.89
C LEU A 136 -13.00 -1.61 -4.19
N TYR A 137 -12.34 -2.28 -3.23
CA TYR A 137 -12.99 -3.31 -2.40
C TYR A 137 -14.15 -2.74 -1.59
N LEU A 138 -13.98 -1.55 -1.00
CA LEU A 138 -15.05 -0.90 -0.23
C LEU A 138 -16.20 -0.43 -1.12
N GLU A 139 -15.90 -0.01 -2.34
CA GLU A 139 -16.91 0.41 -3.32
C GLU A 139 -17.69 -0.78 -3.88
N ASN A 140 -16.99 -1.75 -4.45
CA ASN A 140 -17.59 -2.95 -5.02
C ASN A 140 -16.61 -4.13 -5.08
N PRO A 141 -16.64 -5.02 -4.10
CA PRO A 141 -15.73 -6.16 -4.05
C PRO A 141 -15.89 -7.14 -5.23
N TYR A 142 -17.08 -7.22 -5.83
CA TYR A 142 -17.28 -8.11 -7.00
C TYR A 142 -16.53 -7.61 -8.25
N LYS A 143 -16.43 -6.29 -8.44
CA LYS A 143 -15.64 -5.72 -9.54
C LYS A 143 -14.16 -6.00 -9.42
N LEU A 144 -13.65 -6.03 -8.19
CA LEU A 144 -12.22 -6.23 -7.92
C LEU A 144 -11.73 -7.60 -8.39
N PHE A 145 -12.59 -8.61 -8.34
CA PHE A 145 -12.27 -10.01 -8.66
C PHE A 145 -13.03 -10.50 -9.90
N ASP A 146 -13.41 -9.63 -10.81
CA ASP A 146 -14.15 -9.95 -12.05
C ASP A 146 -15.39 -10.85 -11.82
N GLY A 147 -16.00 -10.72 -10.64
CA GLY A 147 -17.17 -11.51 -10.25
C GLY A 147 -16.85 -12.91 -9.75
N ASP A 148 -15.56 -13.26 -9.56
CA ASP A 148 -15.17 -14.58 -9.06
C ASP A 148 -15.55 -14.73 -7.57
N SER A 149 -16.61 -15.49 -7.32
CA SER A 149 -17.09 -15.78 -5.97
C SER A 149 -16.21 -16.78 -5.19
N THR A 150 -15.26 -17.43 -5.84
CA THR A 150 -14.37 -18.40 -5.18
C THR A 150 -13.37 -17.72 -4.26
N VAL A 151 -13.07 -16.45 -4.49
CA VAL A 151 -12.21 -15.62 -3.66
C VAL A 151 -12.88 -15.28 -2.32
N TYR A 152 -14.21 -15.22 -2.30
CA TYR A 152 -14.97 -14.92 -1.09
C TYR A 152 -15.31 -16.19 -0.34
N LYS A 153 -14.57 -16.52 0.73
CA LYS A 153 -14.91 -17.68 1.57
C LYS A 153 -16.07 -17.42 2.49
N ARG A 154 -16.11 -16.27 3.13
CA ARG A 154 -17.14 -15.85 4.10
C ARG A 154 -17.16 -14.35 4.19
N GLY A 155 -18.34 -13.74 4.26
CA GLY A 155 -18.50 -12.41 4.79
C GLY A 155 -18.52 -12.40 6.31
N LEU A 156 -18.57 -11.22 6.90
CA LEU A 156 -18.87 -11.07 8.31
C LEU A 156 -20.31 -11.53 8.58
N PRO A 157 -20.61 -12.12 9.77
CA PRO A 157 -21.96 -12.48 10.11
C PRO A 157 -22.87 -11.24 10.03
N ASP A 158 -23.96 -11.36 9.30
CA ASP A 158 -24.97 -10.32 9.29
C ASP A 158 -25.80 -10.42 10.58
N ASN A 159 -25.67 -9.43 11.47
CA ASN A 159 -26.43 -9.33 12.71
C ASN A 159 -27.92 -8.99 12.49
N LYS A 160 -28.37 -8.84 11.24
CA LYS A 160 -29.78 -8.71 10.95
C LYS A 160 -30.48 -9.99 11.32
N VAL A 161 -31.40 -9.91 12.30
CA VAL A 161 -32.28 -11.02 12.70
C VAL A 161 -32.94 -11.60 11.47
N ARG A 162 -32.61 -12.84 11.12
CA ARG A 162 -33.26 -13.56 10.04
C ARG A 162 -34.77 -13.53 10.22
N LYS A 163 -35.50 -12.99 9.25
CA LYS A 163 -36.95 -13.10 9.24
C LYS A 163 -37.32 -14.58 9.23
N LYS A 164 -38.16 -15.00 10.21
CA LYS A 164 -38.66 -16.37 10.34
C LYS A 164 -39.31 -16.76 8.99
N GLY A 165 -38.73 -17.76 8.29
CA GLY A 165 -39.23 -18.21 6.98
C GLY A 165 -38.36 -17.81 5.77
N ALA A 166 -37.27 -17.08 5.96
CA ALA A 166 -36.36 -16.79 4.84
C ALA A 166 -35.70 -18.09 4.33
N PRO A 167 -35.64 -18.32 3.00
CA PRO A 167 -35.02 -19.50 2.42
C PRO A 167 -33.55 -19.62 2.85
N ARG A 168 -33.06 -20.83 3.07
CA ARG A 168 -31.63 -21.08 3.31
C ARG A 168 -30.85 -20.67 2.05
N PRO A 169 -29.75 -19.92 2.18
CA PRO A 169 -28.90 -19.64 1.04
C PRO A 169 -28.38 -20.97 0.44
N GLU A 170 -28.26 -21.02 -0.85
CA GLU A 170 -27.69 -22.17 -1.57
C GLU A 170 -26.26 -22.45 -1.08
N LYS A 171 -25.88 -23.76 -1.13
CA LYS A 171 -24.56 -24.20 -0.70
C LYS A 171 -23.50 -23.54 -1.60
N GLY A 172 -22.73 -22.59 -1.05
CA GLY A 172 -21.75 -21.79 -1.80
C GLY A 172 -22.13 -20.33 -2.01
N ALA A 173 -23.38 -19.92 -1.72
CA ALA A 173 -23.73 -18.51 -1.77
C ALA A 173 -23.02 -17.71 -0.67
N PHE A 174 -22.59 -16.51 -1.01
CA PHE A 174 -22.03 -15.54 -0.06
C PHE A 174 -23.10 -15.23 1.01
N THR A 175 -22.87 -15.68 2.23
CA THR A 175 -23.86 -15.61 3.32
C THR A 175 -23.61 -14.49 4.31
N GLY A 176 -22.56 -13.71 4.12
CA GLY A 176 -22.16 -12.63 5.00
C GLY A 176 -22.32 -11.25 4.38
N ARG A 177 -22.20 -10.23 5.20
CA ARG A 177 -22.09 -8.86 4.72
C ARG A 177 -20.64 -8.49 4.38
N GLN A 178 -20.48 -7.53 3.49
CA GLN A 178 -19.17 -6.94 3.19
C GLN A 178 -18.55 -6.28 4.43
N VAL A 179 -17.24 -6.35 4.55
CA VAL A 179 -16.47 -5.61 5.54
C VAL A 179 -16.52 -4.12 5.22
N THR A 180 -16.76 -3.32 6.23
CA THR A 180 -16.76 -1.85 6.16
C THR A 180 -15.62 -1.28 7.01
N SER A 181 -15.31 -0.01 6.84
CA SER A 181 -14.30 0.68 7.65
C SER A 181 -14.66 0.73 9.15
N LEU A 182 -15.95 0.58 9.51
CA LEU A 182 -16.42 0.59 10.89
C LEU A 182 -16.20 -0.73 11.63
N ASP A 183 -15.88 -1.80 10.93
CA ASP A 183 -15.69 -3.13 11.53
C ASP A 183 -14.36 -3.29 12.27
N GLY A 184 -13.46 -2.31 12.17
CA GLY A 184 -12.14 -2.35 12.80
C GLY A 184 -11.18 -3.41 12.26
N ILE A 185 -11.52 -4.07 11.15
CA ILE A 185 -10.68 -5.07 10.48
C ILE A 185 -9.65 -4.37 9.59
N LEU A 186 -10.13 -3.40 8.82
CA LEU A 186 -9.27 -2.65 7.90
C LEU A 186 -8.38 -1.67 8.67
N SER A 187 -7.14 -1.54 8.22
CA SER A 187 -6.21 -0.52 8.68
C SER A 187 -6.61 0.85 8.16
N GLN A 188 -6.23 1.88 8.90
CA GLN A 188 -6.21 3.24 8.36
C GLN A 188 -5.23 3.32 7.19
N LYS A 189 -5.44 4.31 6.31
CA LYS A 189 -4.59 4.52 5.14
C LYS A 189 -3.19 4.97 5.59
N PHE A 190 -2.17 4.28 5.10
CA PHE A 190 -0.82 4.79 5.15
C PHE A 190 -0.70 6.02 4.26
N ARG A 191 0.01 7.02 4.72
CA ARG A 191 0.24 8.28 4.02
C ARG A 191 1.56 8.88 4.48
N LEU A 192 2.06 9.82 3.73
CA LEU A 192 3.16 10.64 4.20
C LEU A 192 2.71 11.50 5.39
N PRO A 193 3.60 11.78 6.36
CA PRO A 193 3.29 12.71 7.44
C PRO A 193 3.02 14.11 6.87
N THR A 194 2.22 14.87 7.58
CA THR A 194 2.12 16.30 7.34
C THR A 194 3.37 17.00 7.92
N GLU A 195 3.64 18.21 7.47
CA GLU A 195 4.75 19.02 7.99
C GLU A 195 4.71 19.10 9.53
N VAL A 196 3.54 19.39 10.09
CA VAL A 196 3.34 19.50 11.55
C VAL A 196 3.56 18.18 12.29
N GLU A 197 3.17 17.05 11.69
CA GLU A 197 3.43 15.70 12.26
C GLU A 197 4.91 15.34 12.18
N TRP A 198 5.61 15.84 11.16
CA TRP A 198 7.05 15.61 11.00
C TRP A 198 7.91 16.42 11.97
N GLU A 199 7.47 17.63 12.29
CA GLU A 199 8.15 18.52 13.24
C GLU A 199 7.85 18.22 14.71
N TYR A 200 6.78 17.44 15.01
CA TYR A 200 6.37 17.05 16.36
C TYR A 200 7.34 16.05 16.98
#